data_7a0c66db402fb475ebf51f90021b6eb1
#
_entry.id   7a0c66db402fb475ebf51f90021b6eb1
#
_cell.length_a   1.000
_cell.length_b   1.000
_cell.length_c   1.000
_cell.angle_alpha   90.00
_cell.angle_beta   90.00
_cell.angle_gamma   90.00
#
_symmetry.space_group_name_H-M   'P 1'
#
loop_
_entity.id
_entity.type
_entity.pdbx_description
1 polymer ?
#
loop_
_entity_poly.entity_id
_entity_poly.type
_entity_poly.pdbx_seq_one_letter_code
_entity_poly.pdbx_strand_id
1 'polypeptide(L)'
;MTALKAAEALGEDVHALWPALRQARAARAVSPELVTLYDQRADLPVSTFVDLFSHASERIDVLVYAAVFLHEAYPRLNDLLRERAAEGCKVRIALGDADSENVQQRGREERFGHGIESRCRLALMHYRPLLRVPGVELRTHETTLYNSLYRADDQMLVNAHVWGVNAYGAPVWHLRRHGNGGMFDTYTESFTAVWETAQLVEG
;
A
#
# COMPACT_ATOMS: atom_id res chain seq x y z
N MET A 1 -14.11 20.49 28.94
CA MET A 1 -15.23 19.71 28.37
C MET A 1 -15.24 19.90 26.87
N THR A 2 -15.26 18.83 26.05
CA THR A 2 -15.32 18.97 24.60
C THR A 2 -16.73 19.21 24.10
N ALA A 3 -16.92 19.84 22.94
CA ALA A 3 -18.25 20.06 22.34
C ALA A 3 -19.06 18.75 22.22
N LEU A 4 -18.38 17.62 21.91
CA LEU A 4 -19.00 16.30 21.82
C LEU A 4 -19.61 15.84 23.15
N LYS A 5 -18.89 15.97 24.27
CA LYS A 5 -19.35 15.59 25.60
C LYS A 5 -20.51 16.51 26.09
N ALA A 6 -20.49 17.77 25.66
CA ALA A 6 -21.57 18.68 25.99
C ALA A 6 -22.84 18.36 25.20
N ALA A 7 -22.76 18.05 23.91
CA ALA A 7 -23.91 17.61 23.11
C ALA A 7 -24.53 16.31 23.64
N GLU A 8 -23.69 15.33 23.96
CA GLU A 8 -24.13 14.06 24.56
C GLU A 8 -24.84 14.26 25.87
N ALA A 9 -24.37 15.15 26.76
CA ALA A 9 -25.02 15.48 28.03
C ALA A 9 -26.37 16.20 27.87
N LEU A 10 -26.60 16.87 26.75
CA LEU A 10 -27.82 17.57 26.40
C LEU A 10 -28.80 16.73 25.57
N GLY A 11 -28.36 15.54 25.10
CA GLY A 11 -29.15 14.70 24.19
C GLY A 11 -29.35 15.31 22.80
N GLU A 12 -28.46 16.24 22.38
CA GLU A 12 -28.58 17.01 21.16
C GLU A 12 -27.45 16.65 20.18
N ASP A 13 -27.68 16.89 18.85
CA ASP A 13 -26.65 16.73 17.84
C ASP A 13 -25.57 17.83 17.97
N VAL A 14 -24.32 17.44 18.07
CA VAL A 14 -23.17 18.36 18.18
C VAL A 14 -23.13 19.38 17.04
N HIS A 15 -23.60 19.03 15.85
CA HIS A 15 -23.63 19.91 14.68
C HIS A 15 -24.85 20.86 14.69
N ALA A 16 -25.90 20.52 15.43
CA ALA A 16 -27.01 21.42 15.67
C ALA A 16 -26.61 22.52 16.66
N LEU A 17 -25.91 22.15 17.75
CA LEU A 17 -25.44 23.08 18.77
C LEU A 17 -24.27 23.94 18.32
N TRP A 18 -23.37 23.39 17.46
CA TRP A 18 -22.20 24.08 16.92
C TRP A 18 -22.10 23.94 15.40
N PRO A 19 -22.88 24.71 14.61
CA PRO A 19 -22.85 24.67 13.13
C PRO A 19 -21.46 24.94 12.54
N ALA A 20 -20.64 25.74 13.24
CA ALA A 20 -19.26 26.01 12.83
C ALA A 20 -18.37 24.76 12.77
N LEU A 21 -18.66 23.71 13.57
CA LEU A 21 -17.95 22.44 13.49
C LEU A 21 -18.27 21.67 12.20
N ARG A 22 -19.50 21.80 11.68
CA ARG A 22 -19.88 21.26 10.36
C ARG A 22 -19.14 21.98 9.23
N GLN A 23 -19.03 23.30 9.31
CA GLN A 23 -18.31 24.11 8.31
C GLN A 23 -16.81 23.85 8.38
N ALA A 24 -16.21 23.73 9.56
CA ALA A 24 -14.79 23.38 9.73
C ALA A 24 -14.47 21.98 9.20
N ARG A 25 -15.43 21.03 9.29
CA ARG A 25 -15.29 19.68 8.72
C ARG A 25 -15.49 19.66 7.20
N ALA A 26 -16.42 20.47 6.69
CA ALA A 26 -16.65 20.64 5.24
C ALA A 26 -15.51 21.41 4.56
N ALA A 27 -14.88 22.36 5.26
CA ALA A 27 -13.69 23.08 4.77
C ALA A 27 -12.44 22.19 4.69
N ARG A 28 -12.42 21.01 5.36
CA ARG A 28 -11.43 19.93 5.16
C ARG A 28 -11.93 18.92 4.14
N ALA A 29 -12.36 19.37 2.96
CA ALA A 29 -12.87 18.49 1.91
C ALA A 29 -11.80 17.50 1.39
N VAL A 30 -10.51 17.74 1.66
CA VAL A 30 -9.38 16.88 1.28
C VAL A 30 -8.58 16.55 2.54
N SER A 31 -8.21 15.27 2.71
CA SER A 31 -7.32 14.85 3.81
C SER A 31 -5.99 15.59 3.71
N PRO A 32 -5.42 16.11 4.82
CA PRO A 32 -4.09 16.73 4.82
C PRO A 32 -2.98 15.72 4.50
N GLU A 33 -3.28 14.42 4.58
CA GLU A 33 -2.36 13.35 4.20
C GLU A 33 -2.31 13.11 2.69
N LEU A 34 -3.34 13.55 1.92
CA LEU A 34 -3.36 13.36 0.47
C LEU A 34 -2.43 14.36 -0.21
N VAL A 35 -1.31 13.86 -0.74
CA VAL A 35 -0.35 14.64 -1.54
C VAL A 35 -0.86 14.79 -2.97
N THR A 36 -1.26 13.67 -3.59
CA THR A 36 -1.74 13.62 -4.97
C THR A 36 -2.68 12.43 -5.16
N LEU A 37 -3.65 12.59 -6.04
CA LEU A 37 -4.50 11.53 -6.57
C LEU A 37 -4.21 11.39 -8.05
N TYR A 38 -3.85 10.20 -8.49
CA TYR A 38 -3.74 9.83 -9.91
C TYR A 38 -4.97 9.05 -10.31
N ASP A 39 -5.59 9.39 -11.44
CA ASP A 39 -6.81 8.74 -11.91
C ASP A 39 -6.58 7.26 -12.22
N GLN A 40 -5.37 6.93 -12.66
CA GLN A 40 -4.94 5.55 -12.89
C GLN A 40 -3.44 5.39 -12.62
N ARG A 41 -3.03 4.17 -12.24
CA ARG A 41 -1.62 3.87 -12.01
C ARG A 41 -0.75 4.08 -13.26
N ALA A 42 -1.31 3.93 -14.44
CA ALA A 42 -0.61 4.17 -15.70
C ALA A 42 -0.09 5.62 -15.85
N ASP A 43 -0.74 6.58 -15.18
CA ASP A 43 -0.33 8.00 -15.19
C ASP A 43 0.80 8.28 -14.20
N LEU A 44 1.08 7.33 -13.29
CA LEU A 44 2.14 7.48 -12.28
C LEU A 44 3.50 7.05 -12.87
N PRO A 45 4.46 7.96 -13.02
CA PRO A 45 5.80 7.59 -13.49
C PRO A 45 6.45 6.56 -12.58
N VAL A 46 7.14 5.58 -13.15
CA VAL A 46 7.89 4.59 -12.35
C VAL A 46 8.97 5.25 -11.51
N SER A 47 9.54 6.37 -11.96
CA SER A 47 10.47 7.18 -11.17
C SER A 47 9.90 7.57 -9.81
N THR A 48 8.59 7.77 -9.67
CA THR A 48 7.96 8.09 -8.38
C THR A 48 8.13 6.94 -7.36
N PHE A 49 8.04 5.67 -7.80
CA PHE A 49 8.32 4.52 -6.94
C PHE A 49 9.81 4.42 -6.61
N VAL A 50 10.68 4.67 -7.60
CA VAL A 50 12.14 4.66 -7.41
C VAL A 50 12.54 5.76 -6.44
N ASP A 51 12.04 6.97 -6.62
CA ASP A 51 12.30 8.11 -5.74
C ASP A 51 11.80 7.84 -4.32
N LEU A 52 10.60 7.25 -4.18
CA LEU A 52 10.03 6.86 -2.89
C LEU A 52 10.97 5.90 -2.15
N PHE A 53 11.44 4.85 -2.81
CA PHE A 53 12.30 3.84 -2.18
C PHE A 53 13.74 4.32 -1.98
N SER A 54 14.28 5.13 -2.89
CA SER A 54 15.67 5.61 -2.79
C SER A 54 15.92 6.53 -1.60
N HIS A 55 14.88 7.21 -1.12
CA HIS A 55 14.97 8.11 0.03
C HIS A 55 14.57 7.46 1.35
N ALA A 56 14.19 6.18 1.33
CA ALA A 56 13.82 5.45 2.55
C ALA A 56 15.03 5.25 3.46
N SER A 57 14.87 5.57 4.73
CA SER A 57 15.89 5.45 5.77
C SER A 57 15.53 4.45 6.88
N GLU A 58 14.24 4.29 7.17
CA GLU A 58 13.76 3.45 8.26
C GLU A 58 13.10 2.17 7.75
N ARG A 59 12.23 2.30 6.73
CA ARG A 59 11.37 1.21 6.30
C ARG A 59 10.87 1.34 4.87
N ILE A 60 10.88 0.20 4.17
CA ILE A 60 10.13 -0.02 2.93
C ILE A 60 9.17 -1.19 3.16
N ASP A 61 7.87 -0.96 2.95
CA ASP A 61 6.84 -2.00 3.00
C ASP A 61 6.13 -2.08 1.64
N VAL A 62 6.07 -3.28 1.07
CA VAL A 62 5.37 -3.56 -0.18
C VAL A 62 4.35 -4.67 0.06
N LEU A 63 3.06 -4.41 -0.21
CA LEU A 63 1.98 -5.38 -0.15
C LEU A 63 1.25 -5.38 -1.48
N VAL A 64 1.35 -6.46 -2.22
CA VAL A 64 0.86 -6.56 -3.59
C VAL A 64 0.50 -7.99 -3.95
N TYR A 65 -0.32 -8.21 -4.99
CA TYR A 65 -0.35 -9.52 -5.61
C TYR A 65 0.98 -9.81 -6.33
N ALA A 66 1.47 -8.91 -7.18
CA ALA A 66 2.68 -9.18 -7.97
C ALA A 66 3.62 -7.97 -8.14
N ALA A 67 3.16 -6.83 -8.67
CA ALA A 67 3.96 -5.64 -8.98
C ALA A 67 5.17 -5.87 -9.92
N VAL A 68 5.04 -6.78 -10.88
CA VAL A 68 6.11 -7.11 -11.87
C VAL A 68 6.58 -5.87 -12.63
N PHE A 69 5.68 -4.92 -12.89
CA PHE A 69 5.97 -3.68 -13.62
C PHE A 69 7.16 -2.87 -13.05
N LEU A 70 7.41 -2.99 -11.74
CA LEU A 70 8.54 -2.30 -11.09
C LEU A 70 9.88 -2.83 -11.60
N HIS A 71 10.02 -4.15 -11.74
CA HIS A 71 11.25 -4.76 -12.27
C HIS A 71 11.37 -4.57 -13.78
N GLU A 72 10.24 -4.61 -14.52
CA GLU A 72 10.22 -4.39 -15.96
C GLU A 72 10.69 -2.98 -16.33
N ALA A 73 10.22 -1.97 -15.58
CA ALA A 73 10.54 -0.58 -15.84
C ALA A 73 11.81 -0.09 -15.11
N TYR A 74 12.22 -0.75 -14.03
CA TYR A 74 13.46 -0.46 -13.30
C TYR A 74 14.20 -1.75 -12.94
N PRO A 75 15.01 -2.30 -13.84
CA PRO A 75 15.72 -3.57 -13.63
C PRO A 75 16.68 -3.58 -12.44
N ARG A 76 17.11 -2.41 -11.95
CA ARG A 76 18.00 -2.25 -10.79
C ARG A 76 17.24 -2.15 -9.45
N LEU A 77 15.94 -2.49 -9.41
CA LEU A 77 15.15 -2.42 -8.19
C LEU A 77 15.77 -3.21 -7.03
N ASN A 78 16.24 -4.42 -7.29
CA ASN A 78 16.85 -5.25 -6.25
C ASN A 78 18.17 -4.66 -5.72
N ASP A 79 18.94 -3.95 -6.56
CA ASP A 79 20.17 -3.28 -6.11
C ASP A 79 19.80 -2.12 -5.18
N LEU A 80 18.81 -1.31 -5.54
CA LEU A 80 18.28 -0.24 -4.70
C LEU A 80 17.82 -0.77 -3.34
N LEU A 81 17.04 -1.85 -3.30
CA LEU A 81 16.54 -2.43 -2.05
C LEU A 81 17.68 -2.99 -1.18
N ARG A 82 18.72 -3.59 -1.79
CA ARG A 82 19.93 -4.02 -1.08
C ARG A 82 20.70 -2.84 -0.48
N GLU A 83 20.87 -1.78 -1.25
CA GLU A 83 21.54 -0.55 -0.79
C GLU A 83 20.80 0.03 0.42
N ARG A 84 19.48 0.16 0.36
CA ARG A 84 18.69 0.65 1.50
C ARG A 84 18.80 -0.27 2.72
N ALA A 85 18.71 -1.59 2.51
CA ALA A 85 18.86 -2.55 3.60
C ALA A 85 20.27 -2.50 4.24
N ALA A 86 21.32 -2.35 3.43
CA ALA A 86 22.70 -2.19 3.92
C ALA A 86 22.90 -0.92 4.75
N GLU A 87 22.12 0.13 4.51
CA GLU A 87 22.09 1.37 5.29
C GLU A 87 21.17 1.29 6.55
N GLY A 88 20.60 0.12 6.81
CA GLY A 88 19.78 -0.13 8.02
C GLY A 88 18.26 0.00 7.81
N CYS A 89 17.80 0.32 6.61
CA CYS A 89 16.38 0.34 6.29
C CYS A 89 15.80 -1.08 6.33
N LYS A 90 14.65 -1.27 6.99
CA LYS A 90 13.93 -2.56 7.01
C LYS A 90 13.09 -2.69 5.75
N VAL A 91 13.32 -3.72 4.95
CA VAL A 91 12.57 -3.99 3.71
C VAL A 91 11.68 -5.21 3.90
N ARG A 92 10.37 -5.01 3.80
CA ARG A 92 9.35 -6.07 3.92
C ARG A 92 8.52 -6.13 2.64
N ILE A 93 8.45 -7.30 2.03
CA ILE A 93 7.74 -7.51 0.76
C ILE A 93 6.78 -8.68 0.95
N ALA A 94 5.47 -8.43 0.81
CA ALA A 94 4.42 -9.43 0.82
C ALA A 94 3.82 -9.56 -0.58
N LEU A 95 4.00 -10.71 -1.20
CA LEU A 95 3.48 -11.06 -2.53
C LEU A 95 2.27 -12.00 -2.41
N GLY A 96 1.34 -11.94 -3.36
CA GLY A 96 0.27 -12.93 -3.43
C GLY A 96 0.81 -14.34 -3.66
N ASP A 97 0.30 -15.31 -2.89
CA ASP A 97 0.57 -16.72 -3.16
C ASP A 97 -0.14 -17.13 -4.45
N ALA A 98 0.65 -17.54 -5.45
CA ALA A 98 0.16 -17.89 -6.77
C ALA A 98 -0.83 -19.08 -6.76
N ASP A 99 -0.76 -19.93 -5.75
CA ASP A 99 -1.59 -21.14 -5.64
C ASP A 99 -2.85 -20.90 -4.78
N SER A 100 -2.99 -19.71 -4.17
CA SER A 100 -4.14 -19.36 -3.35
C SER A 100 -5.42 -19.10 -4.19
N GLU A 101 -6.57 -19.46 -3.62
CA GLU A 101 -7.87 -19.22 -4.24
C GLU A 101 -8.12 -17.72 -4.46
N ASN A 102 -7.65 -16.84 -3.54
CA ASN A 102 -7.84 -15.40 -3.64
C ASN A 102 -7.08 -14.79 -4.81
N VAL A 103 -5.88 -15.28 -5.14
CA VAL A 103 -5.13 -14.86 -6.32
C VAL A 103 -5.84 -15.30 -7.59
N GLN A 104 -6.34 -16.55 -7.63
CA GLN A 104 -7.13 -17.06 -8.75
C GLN A 104 -8.42 -16.27 -8.94
N GLN A 105 -9.12 -15.97 -7.84
CA GLN A 105 -10.33 -15.15 -7.87
C GLN A 105 -10.04 -13.76 -8.44
N ARG A 106 -8.93 -13.12 -8.04
CA ARG A 106 -8.51 -11.83 -8.59
C ARG A 106 -8.26 -11.91 -10.11
N GLY A 107 -7.67 -13.00 -10.58
CA GLY A 107 -7.50 -13.25 -12.03
C GLY A 107 -8.83 -13.30 -12.78
N ARG A 108 -9.85 -13.94 -12.22
CA ARG A 108 -11.20 -13.98 -12.78
C ARG A 108 -11.86 -12.59 -12.78
N GLU A 109 -11.75 -11.84 -11.70
CA GLU A 109 -12.31 -10.48 -11.55
C GLU A 109 -11.71 -9.50 -12.56
N GLU A 110 -10.41 -9.55 -12.78
CA GLU A 110 -9.73 -8.72 -13.78
C GLU A 110 -9.94 -9.22 -15.23
N ARG A 111 -10.67 -10.31 -15.42
CA ARG A 111 -10.86 -10.98 -16.73
C ARG A 111 -9.53 -11.37 -17.38
N PHE A 112 -8.55 -11.71 -16.56
CA PHE A 112 -7.19 -12.02 -16.97
C PHE A 112 -6.86 -13.51 -16.84
N GLY A 113 -7.84 -14.32 -16.45
CA GLY A 113 -7.69 -15.77 -16.25
C GLY A 113 -6.55 -16.08 -15.27
N HIS A 114 -5.61 -16.95 -15.65
CA HIS A 114 -4.43 -17.32 -14.86
C HIS A 114 -3.30 -16.27 -14.89
N GLY A 115 -3.55 -15.10 -15.43
CA GLY A 115 -2.51 -14.06 -15.59
C GLY A 115 -2.01 -13.51 -14.27
N ILE A 116 -2.85 -13.40 -13.23
CA ILE A 116 -2.42 -12.90 -11.91
C ILE A 116 -1.52 -13.94 -11.22
N GLU A 117 -1.88 -15.23 -11.24
CA GLU A 117 -1.08 -16.33 -10.72
C GLU A 117 0.32 -16.35 -11.37
N SER A 118 0.36 -16.26 -12.71
CA SER A 118 1.62 -16.22 -13.47
C SER A 118 2.47 -15.00 -13.08
N ARG A 119 1.86 -13.85 -12.86
CA ARG A 119 2.54 -12.63 -12.39
C ARG A 119 3.04 -12.77 -10.96
N CYS A 120 2.32 -13.44 -10.06
CA CYS A 120 2.78 -13.72 -8.70
C CYS A 120 4.04 -14.61 -8.72
N ARG A 121 4.06 -15.68 -9.53
CA ARG A 121 5.23 -16.53 -9.70
C ARG A 121 6.41 -15.75 -10.29
N LEU A 122 6.18 -14.90 -11.28
CA LEU A 122 7.21 -14.07 -11.89
C LEU A 122 7.76 -13.05 -10.88
N ALA A 123 6.90 -12.39 -10.11
CA ALA A 123 7.32 -11.47 -9.06
C ALA A 123 8.18 -12.18 -8.01
N LEU A 124 7.76 -13.34 -7.52
CA LEU A 124 8.53 -14.13 -6.57
C LEU A 124 9.92 -14.48 -7.14
N MET A 125 10.01 -14.85 -8.42
CA MET A 125 11.28 -15.12 -9.08
C MET A 125 12.19 -13.88 -9.14
N HIS A 126 11.62 -12.70 -9.42
CA HIS A 126 12.37 -11.45 -9.42
C HIS A 126 12.90 -11.05 -8.04
N TYR A 127 12.12 -11.25 -6.97
CA TYR A 127 12.53 -10.89 -5.61
C TYR A 127 13.40 -11.97 -4.92
N ARG A 128 13.42 -13.22 -5.40
CA ARG A 128 14.25 -14.29 -4.83
C ARG A 128 15.71 -13.95 -4.54
N PRO A 129 16.42 -13.16 -5.39
CA PRO A 129 17.79 -12.75 -5.10
C PRO A 129 17.96 -11.93 -3.82
N LEU A 130 16.87 -11.47 -3.20
CA LEU A 130 16.88 -10.72 -1.95
C LEU A 130 16.73 -11.61 -0.69
N LEU A 131 16.38 -12.89 -0.81
CA LEU A 131 16.09 -13.79 0.33
C LEU A 131 17.23 -13.93 1.34
N ARG A 132 18.49 -13.67 0.92
CA ARG A 132 19.67 -13.78 1.79
C ARG A 132 20.26 -12.42 2.14
N VAL A 133 19.54 -11.34 1.86
CA VAL A 133 20.01 -9.98 2.15
C VAL A 133 19.56 -9.62 3.59
N PRO A 134 20.50 -9.37 4.51
CA PRO A 134 20.14 -8.90 5.84
C PRO A 134 19.30 -7.64 5.79
N GLY A 135 18.23 -7.59 6.59
CA GLY A 135 17.29 -6.44 6.58
C GLY A 135 16.17 -6.55 5.54
N VAL A 136 16.19 -7.56 4.66
CA VAL A 136 15.10 -7.83 3.71
C VAL A 136 14.35 -9.09 4.14
N GLU A 137 13.03 -9.00 4.17
CA GLU A 137 12.14 -10.14 4.44
C GLU A 137 11.07 -10.23 3.35
N LEU A 138 10.92 -11.43 2.77
CA LEU A 138 9.94 -11.73 1.72
C LEU A 138 8.94 -12.75 2.26
N ARG A 139 7.66 -12.44 2.13
CA ARG A 139 6.55 -13.33 2.48
C ARG A 139 5.57 -13.49 1.33
N THR A 140 4.80 -14.59 1.34
CA THR A 140 3.62 -14.76 0.50
C THR A 140 2.35 -14.70 1.35
N HIS A 141 1.27 -14.14 0.81
CA HIS A 141 -0.02 -14.01 1.46
C HIS A 141 -1.15 -14.59 0.60
N GLU A 142 -2.18 -15.07 1.26
CA GLU A 142 -3.43 -15.57 0.65
C GLU A 142 -4.59 -14.58 0.84
N THR A 143 -4.31 -13.37 1.30
CA THR A 143 -5.33 -12.38 1.63
C THR A 143 -5.94 -11.77 0.37
N THR A 144 -7.28 -11.60 0.35
CA THR A 144 -7.94 -10.75 -0.63
C THR A 144 -7.55 -9.30 -0.40
N LEU A 145 -6.80 -8.71 -1.34
CA LEU A 145 -6.39 -7.32 -1.26
C LEU A 145 -7.42 -6.40 -1.93
N TYR A 146 -7.74 -5.29 -1.29
CA TYR A 146 -8.54 -4.20 -1.85
C TYR A 146 -7.67 -3.09 -2.45
N ASN A 147 -6.38 -3.14 -2.22
CA ASN A 147 -5.37 -2.21 -2.76
C ASN A 147 -3.97 -2.85 -2.71
N SER A 148 -3.07 -2.32 -3.52
CA SER A 148 -1.63 -2.53 -3.35
C SER A 148 -1.04 -1.38 -2.57
N LEU A 149 -0.06 -1.65 -1.69
CA LEU A 149 0.62 -0.66 -0.87
C LEU A 149 2.11 -0.63 -1.18
N TYR A 150 2.64 0.58 -1.32
CA TYR A 150 4.07 0.83 -1.49
C TYR A 150 4.44 1.96 -0.53
N ARG A 151 5.04 1.63 0.60
CA ARG A 151 5.40 2.57 1.66
C ARG A 151 6.90 2.74 1.75
N ALA A 152 7.33 3.97 1.96
CA ALA A 152 8.67 4.32 2.44
C ALA A 152 8.54 5.35 3.56
N ASP A 153 8.98 5.00 4.75
CA ASP A 153 8.95 5.83 5.96
C ASP A 153 7.57 6.45 6.21
N ASP A 154 7.43 7.77 6.01
CA ASP A 154 6.21 8.55 6.19
C ASP A 154 5.38 8.75 4.90
N GLN A 155 5.77 8.15 3.79
CA GLN A 155 5.07 8.25 2.51
C GLN A 155 4.56 6.90 2.03
N MET A 156 3.45 6.92 1.29
CA MET A 156 2.81 5.70 0.78
C MET A 156 2.09 5.96 -0.53
N LEU A 157 2.23 5.05 -1.48
CA LEU A 157 1.38 4.94 -2.66
C LEU A 157 0.38 3.80 -2.44
N VAL A 158 -0.89 4.10 -2.57
CA VAL A 158 -2.01 3.15 -2.41
C VAL A 158 -2.72 3.02 -3.75
N ASN A 159 -2.56 1.88 -4.42
CA ASN A 159 -3.23 1.60 -5.68
C ASN A 159 -4.49 0.77 -5.43
N ALA A 160 -5.65 1.33 -5.70
CA ALA A 160 -6.93 0.65 -5.52
C ALA A 160 -7.06 -0.61 -6.37
N HIS A 161 -7.80 -1.60 -5.87
CA HIS A 161 -8.27 -2.73 -6.65
C HIS A 161 -9.76 -2.57 -6.93
N VAL A 162 -10.09 -2.14 -8.15
CA VAL A 162 -11.46 -1.96 -8.60
C VAL A 162 -11.91 -3.24 -9.31
N TRP A 163 -13.12 -3.70 -8.98
CA TRP A 163 -13.67 -4.92 -9.60
C TRP A 163 -13.78 -4.77 -11.12
N GLY A 164 -13.27 -5.75 -11.87
CA GLY A 164 -13.29 -5.75 -13.33
C GLY A 164 -12.25 -4.83 -13.99
N VAL A 165 -11.41 -4.14 -13.19
CA VAL A 165 -10.37 -3.23 -13.70
C VAL A 165 -9.00 -3.76 -13.29
N ASN A 166 -8.08 -3.83 -14.24
CA ASN A 166 -6.69 -4.13 -13.96
C ASN A 166 -6.04 -3.02 -13.12
N ALA A 167 -5.10 -3.38 -12.24
CA ALA A 167 -4.48 -2.45 -11.31
C ALA A 167 -3.83 -1.22 -12.01
N TYR A 168 -3.36 -1.34 -13.25
CA TYR A 168 -2.80 -0.21 -14.00
C TYR A 168 -3.84 0.84 -14.39
N GLY A 169 -5.12 0.45 -14.54
CA GLY A 169 -6.24 1.37 -14.83
C GLY A 169 -6.97 1.84 -13.58
N ALA A 170 -6.53 1.46 -12.39
CA ALA A 170 -7.15 1.85 -11.14
C ALA A 170 -6.42 3.04 -10.49
N PRO A 171 -7.13 3.88 -9.70
CA PRO A 171 -6.56 5.08 -9.09
C PRO A 171 -5.46 4.77 -8.07
N VAL A 172 -4.59 5.77 -7.88
CA VAL A 172 -3.51 5.73 -6.88
C VAL A 172 -3.56 6.98 -6.01
N TRP A 173 -3.59 6.79 -4.69
CA TRP A 173 -3.38 7.86 -3.72
C TRP A 173 -1.89 7.91 -3.34
N HIS A 174 -1.29 9.09 -3.43
CA HIS A 174 -0.02 9.37 -2.78
C HIS A 174 -0.33 10.02 -1.44
N LEU A 175 0.02 9.33 -0.37
CA LEU A 175 -0.20 9.77 1.00
C LEU A 175 1.12 10.14 1.66
N ARG A 176 1.07 11.14 2.55
CA ARG A 176 2.13 11.44 3.51
C ARG A 176 1.51 11.50 4.91
N ARG A 177 2.16 10.88 5.88
CA ARG A 177 1.69 10.89 7.27
C ARG A 177 1.52 12.32 7.77
N HIS A 178 0.38 12.61 8.35
CA HIS A 178 0.08 13.91 8.98
C HIS A 178 -0.61 13.68 10.33
N GLY A 179 0.18 13.61 11.41
CA GLY A 179 -0.32 13.24 12.74
C GLY A 179 -0.58 11.75 12.90
N ASN A 180 -1.52 11.39 13.77
CA ASN A 180 -1.88 10.01 14.08
C ASN A 180 -3.36 9.75 13.80
N GLY A 181 -3.69 8.49 13.46
CA GLY A 181 -5.08 8.03 13.27
C GLY A 181 -5.71 8.47 11.95
N GLY A 182 -4.91 8.81 10.94
CA GLY A 182 -5.36 9.16 9.60
C GLY A 182 -5.38 7.97 8.63
N MET A 183 -5.54 8.28 7.34
CA MET A 183 -5.55 7.26 6.26
C MET A 183 -4.22 6.51 6.21
N PHE A 184 -3.10 7.20 6.41
CA PHE A 184 -1.78 6.59 6.41
C PHE A 184 -1.65 5.49 7.47
N ASP A 185 -2.13 5.76 8.68
CA ASP A 185 -2.09 4.78 9.78
C ASP A 185 -3.04 3.60 9.50
N THR A 186 -4.24 3.86 8.97
CA THR A 186 -5.19 2.81 8.57
C THR A 186 -4.57 1.82 7.58
N TYR A 187 -3.86 2.31 6.54
CA TYR A 187 -3.19 1.44 5.58
C TYR A 187 -1.94 0.76 6.16
N THR A 188 -1.25 1.42 7.09
CA THR A 188 -0.12 0.80 7.82
C THR A 188 -0.58 -0.37 8.70
N GLU A 189 -1.72 -0.21 9.38
CA GLU A 189 -2.33 -1.27 10.18
C GLU A 189 -2.81 -2.43 9.30
N SER A 190 -3.42 -2.12 8.15
CA SER A 190 -3.81 -3.12 7.16
C SER A 190 -2.62 -3.91 6.64
N PHE A 191 -1.50 -3.24 6.30
CA PHE A 191 -0.26 -3.92 5.95
C PHE A 191 0.19 -4.86 7.06
N THR A 192 0.21 -4.38 8.30
CA THR A 192 0.68 -5.15 9.45
C THR A 192 -0.17 -6.40 9.68
N ALA A 193 -1.49 -6.26 9.61
CA ALA A 193 -2.41 -7.39 9.75
C ALA A 193 -2.19 -8.49 8.70
N VAL A 194 -1.98 -8.12 7.44
CA VAL A 194 -1.65 -9.10 6.39
C VAL A 194 -0.26 -9.68 6.60
N TRP A 195 0.72 -8.86 6.96
CA TRP A 195 2.09 -9.29 7.19
C TRP A 195 2.20 -10.36 8.28
N GLU A 196 1.44 -10.22 9.35
CA GLU A 196 1.43 -11.17 10.48
C GLU A 196 0.89 -12.56 10.10
N THR A 197 0.00 -12.63 9.11
CA THR A 197 -0.56 -13.90 8.61
C THR A 197 0.21 -14.46 7.42
N ALA A 198 1.07 -13.67 6.78
CA ALA A 198 1.82 -14.07 5.61
C ALA A 198 2.95 -15.05 5.93
N GLN A 199 3.19 -16.00 5.03
CA GLN A 199 4.18 -17.07 5.18
C GLN A 199 5.56 -16.60 4.69
N LEU A 200 6.60 -16.89 5.49
CA LEU A 200 7.97 -16.57 5.12
C LEU A 200 8.39 -17.41 3.90
N VAL A 201 9.00 -16.76 2.92
CA VAL A 201 9.60 -17.46 1.77
C VAL A 201 10.97 -17.96 2.18
N GLU A 202 11.15 -19.26 2.15
CA GLU A 202 12.44 -19.90 2.44
C GLU A 202 13.39 -19.81 1.22
N GLY A 203 14.70 -19.63 1.50
CA GLY A 203 15.76 -19.42 0.51
C GLY A 203 16.51 -20.68 0.11
#